data_306ed901f0333169d9ef38c83873279d
#
_entry.id   306ed901f0333169d9ef38c83873279d
#
_cell.length_a   1.000
_cell.length_b   1.000
_cell.length_c   1.000
_cell.angle_alpha   90.00
_cell.angle_beta   90.00
_cell.angle_gamma   90.00
#
_symmetry.space_group_name_H-M   'P 1'
#
loop_
_entity.id
_entity.type
_entity.pdbx_description
1 polymer ?
#
loop_
_entity_poly.entity_id
_entity_poly.type
_entity_poly.pdbx_seq_one_letter_code
_entity_poly.pdbx_strand_id
1 'polypeptide(L)'
;MKNKLKIWIMAWVVLLVVFSLPKICLAAEVDSDSDGLNDELELKLGTDPNNADTDGDSFKDGTEVYNGFNPLAGDKNKKIKRNVEVNLNTQQLSYFFNGVKIGGMPVSTGLRGWDTPNGEFKIMNKFPSKLYKGVNYYYPNTKWNLEFKRGFYLHGAYWHNQFGIRPMSHGCVNIAYKDVEKLYRFLSVGDVVKIVGKTPTKLPLKVSVNN
;
A
#
# COMPACT_ATOMS: atom_id res chain seq x y z
N MET A 1 -9.41 38.10 -76.29
CA MET A 1 -9.10 36.71 -75.84
C MET A 1 -9.22 36.66 -74.30
N LYS A 2 -10.25 36.02 -73.79
CA LYS A 2 -10.57 36.03 -72.35
C LYS A 2 -10.18 34.67 -71.75
N ASN A 3 -9.14 34.65 -70.95
CA ASN A 3 -8.80 33.48 -70.20
C ASN A 3 -9.65 33.44 -68.91
N LYS A 4 -10.49 32.39 -68.77
CA LYS A 4 -11.25 32.10 -67.57
C LYS A 4 -10.42 31.25 -66.61
N LEU A 5 -10.01 31.86 -65.51
CA LEU A 5 -9.34 31.18 -64.42
C LEU A 5 -10.39 30.36 -63.62
N LYS A 6 -10.30 29.04 -63.66
CA LYS A 6 -11.17 28.16 -62.82
C LYS A 6 -10.54 28.03 -61.46
N ILE A 7 -11.19 28.63 -60.48
CA ILE A 7 -10.87 28.47 -59.04
C ILE A 7 -11.47 27.13 -58.57
N TRP A 8 -10.60 26.16 -58.21
CA TRP A 8 -11.01 24.95 -57.53
C TRP A 8 -11.05 25.22 -56.03
N ILE A 9 -12.26 25.26 -55.49
CA ILE A 9 -12.47 25.27 -54.02
C ILE A 9 -12.40 23.82 -53.56
N MET A 10 -11.26 23.40 -52.98
CA MET A 10 -11.18 22.15 -52.24
C MET A 10 -11.78 22.34 -50.84
N ALA A 11 -13.00 21.83 -50.68
CA ALA A 11 -13.62 21.73 -49.34
C ALA A 11 -12.91 20.62 -48.54
N TRP A 12 -12.15 21.00 -47.53
CA TRP A 12 -11.61 20.08 -46.53
C TRP A 12 -12.74 19.76 -45.54
N VAL A 13 -13.33 18.58 -45.69
CA VAL A 13 -14.21 18.02 -44.63
C VAL A 13 -13.31 17.49 -43.54
N VAL A 14 -13.14 18.27 -42.47
CA VAL A 14 -12.48 17.80 -41.24
C VAL A 14 -13.48 16.91 -40.51
N LEU A 15 -13.31 15.60 -40.69
CA LEU A 15 -14.07 14.60 -39.91
C LEU A 15 -13.53 14.61 -38.48
N LEU A 16 -14.19 15.35 -37.57
CA LEU A 16 -13.96 15.30 -36.13
C LEU A 16 -14.46 13.93 -35.61
N VAL A 17 -13.59 12.95 -35.62
CA VAL A 17 -13.81 11.71 -34.87
C VAL A 17 -13.61 12.03 -33.38
N VAL A 18 -14.71 12.31 -32.70
CA VAL A 18 -14.74 12.42 -31.25
C VAL A 18 -14.53 11.01 -30.69
N PHE A 19 -13.29 10.67 -30.40
CA PHE A 19 -12.99 9.50 -29.58
C PHE A 19 -13.55 9.77 -28.17
N SER A 20 -14.78 9.32 -27.94
CA SER A 20 -15.28 9.17 -26.56
C SER A 20 -14.50 8.05 -25.91
N LEU A 21 -13.37 8.38 -25.31
CA LEU A 21 -12.71 7.47 -24.37
C LEU A 21 -13.73 7.12 -23.28
N PRO A 22 -13.93 5.82 -22.97
CA PRO A 22 -14.75 5.48 -21.83
C PRO A 22 -14.12 6.17 -20.62
N LYS A 23 -14.86 7.10 -20.00
CA LYS A 23 -14.53 7.55 -18.65
C LYS A 23 -14.58 6.29 -17.81
N ILE A 24 -13.41 5.76 -17.46
CA ILE A 24 -13.30 4.80 -16.37
C ILE A 24 -13.74 5.60 -15.15
N CYS A 25 -15.02 5.56 -14.86
CA CYS A 25 -15.56 5.98 -13.59
C CYS A 25 -14.92 5.02 -12.58
N LEU A 26 -13.89 5.46 -11.87
CA LEU A 26 -13.51 4.79 -10.64
C LEU A 26 -14.74 4.95 -9.75
N ALA A 27 -15.57 3.90 -9.72
CA ALA A 27 -16.68 3.87 -8.78
C ALA A 27 -16.05 4.09 -7.41
N ALA A 28 -16.52 5.10 -6.68
CA ALA A 28 -16.17 5.24 -5.28
C ALA A 28 -16.51 3.88 -4.62
N GLU A 29 -15.54 3.32 -3.91
CA GLU A 29 -15.78 2.08 -3.17
C GLU A 29 -16.95 2.37 -2.22
N VAL A 30 -18.06 1.66 -2.40
CA VAL A 30 -19.28 1.84 -1.58
C VAL A 30 -18.99 1.26 -0.20
N ASP A 31 -19.33 2.01 0.84
CA ASP A 31 -19.27 1.64 2.26
C ASP A 31 -20.66 1.96 2.81
N SER A 32 -21.55 0.96 2.79
CA SER A 32 -22.99 1.15 2.97
C SER A 32 -23.37 1.48 4.42
N ASP A 33 -22.62 0.98 5.41
CA ASP A 33 -22.87 1.19 6.84
C ASP A 33 -21.88 2.17 7.50
N SER A 34 -20.91 2.67 6.73
CA SER A 34 -19.93 3.67 7.15
C SER A 34 -19.05 3.22 8.33
N ASP A 35 -18.60 1.98 8.29
CA ASP A 35 -17.70 1.41 9.28
C ASP A 35 -16.21 1.57 8.92
N GLY A 36 -15.91 1.86 7.64
CA GLY A 36 -14.57 2.06 7.07
C GLY A 36 -14.04 0.87 6.27
N LEU A 37 -14.80 -0.21 6.11
CA LEU A 37 -14.65 -1.22 5.06
C LEU A 37 -15.57 -0.87 3.90
N ASN A 38 -15.22 -1.24 2.69
CA ASN A 38 -16.18 -1.18 1.59
C ASN A 38 -16.91 -2.52 1.46
N ASP A 39 -18.12 -2.49 0.87
CA ASP A 39 -18.99 -3.64 0.72
C ASP A 39 -18.30 -4.85 0.07
N GLU A 40 -17.45 -4.62 -0.94
CA GLU A 40 -16.71 -5.69 -1.63
C GLU A 40 -15.70 -6.38 -0.69
N LEU A 41 -15.07 -5.60 0.18
CA LEU A 41 -14.10 -6.11 1.13
C LEU A 41 -14.79 -6.88 2.26
N GLU A 42 -15.94 -6.38 2.73
CA GLU A 42 -16.79 -7.03 3.72
C GLU A 42 -17.28 -8.39 3.26
N LEU A 43 -17.83 -8.48 2.04
CA LEU A 43 -18.21 -9.77 1.45
C LEU A 43 -17.05 -10.76 1.40
N LYS A 44 -15.82 -10.31 1.13
CA LYS A 44 -14.62 -11.16 1.15
C LYS A 44 -14.20 -11.59 2.55
N LEU A 45 -14.44 -10.73 3.54
CA LEU A 45 -14.13 -10.99 4.95
C LEU A 45 -15.22 -11.80 5.65
N GLY A 46 -16.45 -11.77 5.09
CA GLY A 46 -17.63 -12.41 5.61
C GLY A 46 -18.41 -11.58 6.63
N THR A 47 -18.16 -10.27 6.67
CA THR A 47 -18.95 -9.30 7.44
C THR A 47 -20.19 -8.86 6.66
N ASP A 48 -21.14 -8.18 7.29
CA ASP A 48 -22.39 -7.73 6.68
C ASP A 48 -22.27 -6.27 6.22
N PRO A 49 -22.28 -5.96 4.91
CA PRO A 49 -22.14 -4.60 4.38
C PRO A 49 -23.21 -3.59 4.83
N ASN A 50 -24.25 -4.04 5.52
CA ASN A 50 -25.30 -3.17 6.03
C ASN A 50 -25.32 -3.10 7.57
N ASN A 51 -24.34 -3.70 8.24
CA ASN A 51 -24.25 -3.74 9.68
C ASN A 51 -22.82 -3.48 10.14
N ALA A 52 -22.51 -2.28 10.56
CA ALA A 52 -21.19 -1.81 10.95
C ALA A 52 -20.52 -2.61 12.11
N ASP A 53 -21.23 -3.54 12.75
CA ASP A 53 -20.80 -4.38 13.87
C ASP A 53 -21.46 -5.74 13.70
N THR A 54 -20.85 -6.61 12.88
CA THR A 54 -21.46 -7.88 12.44
C THR A 54 -21.65 -8.86 13.60
N ASP A 55 -20.76 -8.91 14.57
CA ASP A 55 -20.85 -9.88 15.70
C ASP A 55 -21.49 -9.28 16.97
N GLY A 56 -21.78 -7.99 16.97
CA GLY A 56 -22.54 -7.31 18.03
C GLY A 56 -21.75 -7.05 19.32
N ASP A 57 -20.41 -6.99 19.22
CA ASP A 57 -19.55 -6.79 20.40
C ASP A 57 -19.28 -5.30 20.72
N SER A 58 -19.89 -4.39 19.99
CA SER A 58 -19.79 -2.92 20.09
C SER A 58 -18.53 -2.31 19.44
N PHE A 59 -17.73 -3.09 18.72
CA PHE A 59 -16.67 -2.59 17.87
C PHE A 59 -17.09 -2.69 16.42
N LYS A 60 -16.77 -1.68 15.64
CA LYS A 60 -17.03 -1.68 14.20
C LYS A 60 -16.09 -2.63 13.48
N ASP A 61 -16.58 -3.40 12.50
CA ASP A 61 -15.82 -4.37 11.73
C ASP A 61 -14.56 -3.76 11.12
N GLY A 62 -14.66 -2.58 10.49
CA GLY A 62 -13.51 -1.86 9.96
C GLY A 62 -12.49 -1.46 11.02
N THR A 63 -12.94 -1.07 12.21
CA THR A 63 -12.04 -0.80 13.34
C THR A 63 -11.29 -2.06 13.75
N GLU A 64 -11.98 -3.19 13.85
CA GLU A 64 -11.38 -4.46 14.24
C GLU A 64 -10.38 -4.96 13.21
N VAL A 65 -10.78 -5.04 11.93
CA VAL A 65 -9.92 -5.49 10.84
C VAL A 65 -8.64 -4.67 10.75
N TYR A 66 -8.75 -3.34 10.79
CA TYR A 66 -7.58 -2.46 10.69
C TYR A 66 -6.70 -2.42 11.94
N ASN A 67 -7.19 -2.86 13.08
CA ASN A 67 -6.39 -3.06 14.29
C ASN A 67 -6.00 -4.53 14.51
N GLY A 68 -6.36 -5.41 13.58
CA GLY A 68 -5.99 -6.82 13.60
C GLY A 68 -6.80 -7.68 14.57
N PHE A 69 -8.04 -7.30 14.84
CA PHE A 69 -9.03 -8.07 15.59
C PHE A 69 -9.96 -8.83 14.65
N ASN A 70 -10.80 -9.69 15.18
CA ASN A 70 -11.71 -10.53 14.39
C ASN A 70 -13.13 -9.96 14.40
N PRO A 71 -13.68 -9.47 13.27
CA PRO A 71 -15.00 -8.87 13.20
C PRO A 71 -16.16 -9.89 13.20
N LEU A 72 -15.86 -11.19 13.33
CA LEU A 72 -16.88 -12.27 13.23
C LEU A 72 -17.00 -13.10 14.50
N ALA A 73 -16.32 -12.73 15.54
CA ALA A 73 -16.44 -13.49 16.79
C ALA A 73 -16.10 -12.58 17.95
N GLY A 74 -17.03 -12.32 18.81
CA GLY A 74 -16.78 -11.84 20.16
C GLY A 74 -15.84 -12.77 20.95
N ASP A 75 -15.34 -13.83 20.32
CA ASP A 75 -14.33 -14.73 20.86
C ASP A 75 -12.92 -14.23 20.53
N LYS A 76 -12.32 -13.57 21.51
CA LYS A 76 -10.92 -13.08 21.47
C LYS A 76 -9.87 -14.17 21.21
N ASN A 77 -10.26 -15.45 21.15
CA ASN A 77 -9.36 -16.59 20.94
C ASN A 77 -9.30 -17.08 19.50
N LYS A 78 -10.13 -16.58 18.60
CA LYS A 78 -10.08 -17.00 17.20
C LYS A 78 -8.82 -16.48 16.53
N LYS A 79 -7.93 -17.39 16.16
CA LYS A 79 -6.66 -17.05 15.48
C LYS A 79 -6.95 -16.44 14.13
N ILE A 80 -6.67 -15.16 13.98
CA ILE A 80 -6.64 -14.47 12.72
C ILE A 80 -5.25 -14.57 12.08
N LYS A 81 -5.20 -14.60 10.75
CA LYS A 81 -3.95 -14.59 9.99
C LYS A 81 -3.71 -13.19 9.44
N ARG A 82 -2.64 -12.57 9.90
CA ARG A 82 -2.16 -11.28 9.38
C ARG A 82 -0.82 -11.48 8.73
N ASN A 83 -0.64 -10.86 7.58
CA ASN A 83 0.64 -10.86 6.91
C ASN A 83 0.84 -9.61 6.07
N VAL A 84 2.09 -9.33 5.77
CA VAL A 84 2.47 -8.33 4.78
C VAL A 84 3.33 -8.96 3.70
N GLU A 85 3.21 -8.44 2.48
CA GLU A 85 4.11 -8.74 1.38
C GLU A 85 4.76 -7.45 0.89
N VAL A 86 6.09 -7.41 0.87
CA VAL A 86 6.89 -6.32 0.32
C VAL A 86 7.46 -6.76 -1.02
N ASN A 87 7.10 -6.06 -2.07
CA ASN A 87 7.63 -6.28 -3.41
C ASN A 87 8.76 -5.28 -3.71
N LEU A 88 9.99 -5.80 -3.75
CA LEU A 88 11.19 -5.00 -3.99
C LEU A 88 11.20 -4.36 -5.38
N ASN A 89 10.65 -5.03 -6.40
CA ASN A 89 10.64 -4.52 -7.77
C ASN A 89 9.80 -3.26 -7.91
N THR A 90 8.66 -3.21 -7.21
CA THR A 90 7.67 -2.13 -7.31
C THR A 90 7.75 -1.13 -6.16
N GLN A 91 8.55 -1.43 -5.14
CA GLN A 91 8.63 -0.64 -3.91
C GLN A 91 7.25 -0.43 -3.25
N GLN A 92 6.47 -1.51 -3.21
CA GLN A 92 5.13 -1.54 -2.62
C GLN A 92 5.06 -2.57 -1.49
N LEU A 93 4.30 -2.25 -0.46
CA LEU A 93 3.87 -3.16 0.58
C LEU A 93 2.37 -3.36 0.47
N SER A 94 1.93 -4.61 0.53
CA SER A 94 0.52 -4.98 0.70
C SER A 94 0.34 -5.68 2.04
N TYR A 95 -0.81 -5.48 2.69
CA TYR A 95 -1.14 -6.17 3.94
C TYR A 95 -2.47 -6.89 3.81
N PHE A 96 -2.56 -8.03 4.52
CA PHE A 96 -3.61 -9.02 4.33
C PHE A 96 -4.18 -9.46 5.67
N PHE A 97 -5.49 -9.62 5.70
CA PHE A 97 -6.25 -10.17 6.82
C PHE A 97 -6.96 -11.44 6.34
N ASN A 98 -6.73 -12.58 7.00
CA ASN A 98 -7.24 -13.90 6.61
C ASN A 98 -7.05 -14.26 5.13
N GLY A 99 -5.95 -13.77 4.51
CA GLY A 99 -5.65 -13.98 3.10
C GLY A 99 -6.28 -12.95 2.15
N VAL A 100 -7.19 -12.12 2.62
CA VAL A 100 -7.77 -11.01 1.86
C VAL A 100 -6.85 -9.80 1.94
N LYS A 101 -6.52 -9.21 0.78
CA LYS A 101 -5.75 -7.95 0.75
C LYS A 101 -6.66 -6.80 1.21
N ILE A 102 -6.32 -6.19 2.33
CA ILE A 102 -7.08 -5.08 2.91
C ILE A 102 -6.43 -3.71 2.70
N GLY A 103 -5.26 -3.66 2.06
CA GLY A 103 -4.63 -2.40 1.74
C GLY A 103 -3.19 -2.54 1.28
N GLY A 104 -2.58 -1.39 1.04
CA GLY A 104 -1.18 -1.30 0.64
C GLY A 104 -0.65 0.13 0.73
N MET A 105 0.67 0.25 0.66
CA MET A 105 1.35 1.53 0.74
C MET A 105 2.70 1.50 0.02
N PRO A 106 3.15 2.63 -0.50
CA PRO A 106 4.49 2.74 -1.06
C PRO A 106 5.55 2.67 0.05
N VAL A 107 6.65 1.99 -0.24
CA VAL A 107 7.79 1.83 0.66
C VAL A 107 9.09 2.22 -0.03
N SER A 108 10.18 2.27 0.74
CA SER A 108 11.53 2.42 0.20
C SER A 108 12.43 1.41 0.90
N THR A 109 12.96 0.45 0.15
CA THR A 109 13.72 -0.69 0.65
C THR A 109 15.23 -0.46 0.58
N GLY A 110 16.02 -1.49 0.83
CA GLY A 110 17.48 -1.43 0.80
C GLY A 110 18.05 -1.07 -0.56
N LEU A 111 19.09 -0.23 -0.56
CA LEU A 111 19.92 0.06 -1.73
C LEU A 111 20.62 -1.21 -2.20
N ARG A 112 21.04 -1.25 -3.46
CA ARG A 112 21.88 -2.32 -3.98
C ARG A 112 23.18 -2.42 -3.17
N GLY A 113 23.52 -3.62 -2.74
CA GLY A 113 24.63 -3.88 -1.81
C GLY A 113 24.26 -3.75 -0.33
N TRP A 114 23.08 -3.20 -0.05
CA TRP A 114 22.42 -3.15 1.26
C TRP A 114 20.99 -3.69 1.13
N ASP A 115 20.84 -4.78 0.40
CA ASP A 115 19.56 -5.30 -0.03
C ASP A 115 18.69 -5.72 1.15
N THR A 116 17.40 -5.42 1.07
CA THR A 116 16.41 -6.03 1.94
C THR A 116 16.33 -7.52 1.63
N PRO A 117 16.49 -8.41 2.63
CA PRO A 117 16.56 -9.85 2.38
C PRO A 117 15.23 -10.40 1.87
N ASN A 118 15.29 -11.18 0.79
CA ASN A 118 14.16 -11.97 0.30
C ASN A 118 13.84 -13.12 1.23
N GLY A 119 12.59 -13.54 1.25
CA GLY A 119 12.13 -14.70 1.99
C GLY A 119 10.87 -14.44 2.80
N GLU A 120 10.52 -15.41 3.62
CA GLU A 120 9.43 -15.33 4.57
C GLU A 120 10.01 -15.27 5.99
N PHE A 121 9.56 -14.29 6.73
CA PHE A 121 9.99 -13.98 8.08
C PHE A 121 8.78 -13.83 8.99
N LYS A 122 9.01 -13.70 10.29
CA LYS A 122 7.99 -13.35 11.27
C LYS A 122 8.40 -12.10 12.02
N ILE A 123 7.43 -11.28 12.41
CA ILE A 123 7.68 -10.19 13.34
C ILE A 123 8.22 -10.77 14.65
N MET A 124 9.43 -10.39 15.02
CA MET A 124 10.12 -10.86 16.22
C MET A 124 9.88 -9.92 17.40
N ASN A 125 9.93 -8.62 17.13
CA ASN A 125 9.82 -7.57 18.15
C ASN A 125 9.09 -6.34 17.60
N LYS A 126 8.47 -5.57 18.51
CA LYS A 126 7.84 -4.28 18.22
C LYS A 126 8.41 -3.23 19.16
N PHE A 127 8.84 -2.09 18.58
CA PHE A 127 9.34 -0.97 19.37
C PHE A 127 8.62 0.32 18.92
N PRO A 128 7.98 1.07 19.83
CA PRO A 128 7.30 2.32 19.46
C PRO A 128 8.27 3.39 18.98
N SER A 129 9.51 3.37 19.45
CA SER A 129 10.56 4.30 19.05
C SER A 129 11.93 3.63 19.15
N LYS A 130 12.84 4.02 18.24
CA LYS A 130 14.21 3.49 18.18
C LYS A 130 15.17 4.55 17.65
N LEU A 131 16.42 4.50 18.10
CA LEU A 131 17.54 5.25 17.51
C LEU A 131 18.21 4.40 16.41
N TYR A 132 18.33 4.95 15.22
CA TYR A 132 19.19 4.42 14.16
C TYR A 132 20.40 5.32 13.99
N LYS A 133 21.60 4.75 14.13
CA LYS A 133 22.86 5.49 13.96
C LYS A 133 23.90 4.63 13.23
N GLY A 134 24.71 5.26 12.44
CA GLY A 134 25.82 4.67 11.70
C GLY A 134 26.90 5.74 11.44
N VAL A 135 27.88 5.42 10.61
CA VAL A 135 29.00 6.33 10.31
C VAL A 135 28.47 7.66 9.71
N ASN A 136 27.47 7.58 8.82
CA ASN A 136 27.01 8.72 8.02
C ASN A 136 25.53 9.06 8.27
N TYR A 137 24.90 8.53 9.32
CA TYR A 137 23.51 8.82 9.62
C TYR A 137 23.22 8.77 11.12
N TYR A 138 22.25 9.61 11.53
CA TYR A 138 21.75 9.67 12.89
C TYR A 138 20.26 10.02 12.84
N TYR A 139 19.39 9.04 13.12
CA TYR A 139 17.93 9.16 13.09
C TYR A 139 17.34 8.82 14.46
N PRO A 140 17.26 9.79 15.37
CA PRO A 140 16.65 9.58 16.68
C PRO A 140 15.14 9.49 16.58
N ASN A 141 14.52 8.87 17.58
CA ASN A 141 13.06 8.79 17.73
C ASN A 141 12.32 8.25 16.48
N THR A 142 12.96 7.36 15.71
CA THR A 142 12.32 6.68 14.60
C THR A 142 11.15 5.85 15.11
N LYS A 143 9.93 6.14 14.64
CA LYS A 143 8.68 5.57 15.17
C LYS A 143 8.28 4.26 14.51
N TRP A 144 7.52 3.44 15.27
CA TRP A 144 6.74 2.30 14.78
C TRP A 144 7.60 1.22 14.13
N ASN A 145 8.48 0.59 14.91
CA ASN A 145 9.48 -0.35 14.43
C ASN A 145 9.02 -1.79 14.65
N LEU A 146 8.98 -2.58 13.58
CA LEU A 146 8.61 -3.99 13.53
C LEU A 146 9.83 -4.77 13.05
N GLU A 147 10.52 -5.46 13.94
CA GLU A 147 11.68 -6.29 13.62
C GLU A 147 11.22 -7.62 13.02
N PHE A 148 11.56 -7.89 11.76
CA PHE A 148 11.23 -9.14 11.08
C PHE A 148 12.44 -10.07 10.86
N LYS A 149 13.63 -9.55 10.97
CA LYS A 149 14.90 -10.27 11.00
C LYS A 149 15.86 -9.44 11.84
N ARG A 150 16.80 -10.08 12.55
CA ARG A 150 17.75 -9.36 13.40
C ARG A 150 18.42 -8.22 12.64
N GLY A 151 18.17 -6.99 13.08
CA GLY A 151 18.69 -5.77 12.46
C GLY A 151 17.89 -5.27 11.25
N PHE A 152 16.82 -5.95 10.82
CA PHE A 152 15.96 -5.55 9.72
C PHE A 152 14.55 -5.25 10.21
N TYR A 153 14.04 -4.08 9.85
CA TYR A 153 12.79 -3.54 10.36
C TYR A 153 11.87 -3.03 9.25
N LEU A 154 10.56 -3.14 9.46
CA LEU A 154 9.59 -2.23 8.86
C LEU A 154 9.48 -1.05 9.84
N HIS A 155 9.71 0.18 9.40
CA HIS A 155 9.68 1.34 10.31
C HIS A 155 9.38 2.66 9.61
N GLY A 156 8.95 3.64 10.36
CA GLY A 156 8.73 4.98 9.85
C GLY A 156 10.04 5.66 9.43
N ALA A 157 10.00 6.43 8.34
CA ALA A 157 11.13 7.25 7.92
C ALA A 157 10.67 8.68 7.66
N TYR A 158 11.25 9.64 8.39
CA TYR A 158 10.93 11.08 8.28
C TYR A 158 11.96 11.87 7.47
N TRP A 159 13.08 11.25 7.13
CA TRP A 159 14.23 11.92 6.50
C TRP A 159 14.22 11.90 4.98
N HIS A 160 13.23 11.28 4.34
CA HIS A 160 13.03 11.31 2.90
C HIS A 160 11.56 11.07 2.51
N ASN A 161 11.23 11.34 1.24
CA ASN A 161 9.91 11.13 0.64
C ASN A 161 9.94 10.23 -0.60
N GLN A 162 10.92 9.33 -0.71
CA GLN A 162 11.16 8.51 -1.91
C GLN A 162 10.39 7.17 -1.92
N PHE A 163 9.30 7.09 -1.15
CA PHE A 163 8.46 5.89 -1.05
C PHE A 163 7.79 5.57 -2.38
N GLY A 164 7.92 4.31 -2.83
CA GLY A 164 7.43 3.84 -4.12
C GLY A 164 8.18 4.41 -5.33
N ILE A 165 9.25 5.18 -5.10
CA ILE A 165 10.05 5.83 -6.15
C ILE A 165 11.40 5.16 -6.28
N ARG A 166 12.11 4.91 -5.19
CA ARG A 166 13.42 4.25 -5.21
C ARG A 166 13.82 3.70 -3.84
N PRO A 167 14.72 2.70 -3.80
CA PRO A 167 15.37 2.26 -2.58
C PRO A 167 16.21 3.37 -1.95
N MET A 168 16.22 3.46 -0.59
CA MET A 168 16.96 4.49 0.15
C MET A 168 17.58 3.96 1.45
N SER A 169 17.32 2.72 1.86
CA SER A 169 17.73 2.21 3.17
C SER A 169 19.00 1.34 3.10
N HIS A 170 19.49 0.96 4.27
CA HIS A 170 20.57 -0.03 4.45
C HIS A 170 19.99 -1.43 4.73
N GLY A 171 18.84 -1.75 4.13
CA GLY A 171 18.19 -3.05 4.20
C GLY A 171 16.85 -3.09 4.94
N CYS A 172 16.50 -2.08 5.72
CA CYS A 172 15.18 -1.94 6.31
C CYS A 172 14.14 -1.58 5.25
N VAL A 173 12.87 -1.69 5.59
CA VAL A 173 11.74 -1.21 4.79
C VAL A 173 11.27 0.10 5.40
N ASN A 174 11.58 1.20 4.75
CA ASN A 174 11.17 2.54 5.15
C ASN A 174 9.74 2.81 4.70
N ILE A 175 8.91 3.31 5.59
CA ILE A 175 7.49 3.62 5.40
C ILE A 175 7.24 5.08 5.80
N ALA A 176 6.35 5.77 5.09
CA ALA A 176 5.97 7.12 5.45
C ALA A 176 5.31 7.17 6.85
N TYR A 177 5.58 8.22 7.63
CA TYR A 177 5.05 8.32 9.00
C TYR A 177 3.52 8.30 9.08
N LYS A 178 2.84 8.84 8.07
CA LYS A 178 1.37 8.81 8.00
C LYS A 178 0.78 7.39 7.85
N ASP A 179 1.59 6.44 7.35
CA ASP A 179 1.13 5.08 7.01
C ASP A 179 1.62 4.02 8.00
N VAL A 180 2.82 4.23 8.59
CA VAL A 180 3.49 3.21 9.40
C VAL A 180 2.77 2.91 10.72
N GLU A 181 2.09 3.89 11.33
CA GLU A 181 1.36 3.69 12.58
C GLU A 181 0.22 2.70 12.39
N LYS A 182 -0.54 2.83 11.30
CA LYS A 182 -1.61 1.88 10.94
C LYS A 182 -1.06 0.46 10.84
N LEU A 183 0.05 0.29 10.14
CA LEU A 183 0.70 -1.02 9.99
C LEU A 183 1.20 -1.57 11.33
N TYR A 184 1.77 -0.71 12.18
CA TYR A 184 2.24 -1.09 13.50
C TYR A 184 1.10 -1.56 14.42
N ARG A 185 -0.07 -0.92 14.36
CA ARG A 185 -1.26 -1.35 15.11
C ARG A 185 -1.79 -2.69 14.58
N PHE A 186 -1.86 -2.82 13.27
CA PHE A 186 -2.37 -4.01 12.59
C PHE A 186 -1.56 -5.27 12.88
N LEU A 187 -0.23 -5.22 12.82
CA LEU A 187 0.66 -6.37 12.95
C LEU A 187 1.02 -6.67 14.41
N SER A 188 1.16 -7.95 14.73
CA SER A 188 1.61 -8.46 16.03
C SER A 188 2.90 -9.29 15.89
N VAL A 189 3.56 -9.55 17.01
CA VAL A 189 4.66 -10.52 17.06
C VAL A 189 4.15 -11.89 16.61
N GLY A 190 4.90 -12.54 15.73
CA GLY A 190 4.55 -13.81 15.09
C GLY A 190 3.88 -13.69 13.73
N ASP A 191 3.36 -12.52 13.35
CA ASP A 191 2.76 -12.30 12.03
C ASP A 191 3.82 -12.36 10.91
N VAL A 192 3.38 -12.78 9.72
CA VAL A 192 4.28 -13.09 8.60
C VAL A 192 4.66 -11.82 7.83
N VAL A 193 5.94 -11.70 7.53
CA VAL A 193 6.52 -10.71 6.61
C VAL A 193 7.14 -11.44 5.44
N LYS A 194 6.56 -11.32 4.25
CA LYS A 194 7.08 -11.90 3.02
C LYS A 194 7.74 -10.80 2.18
N ILE A 195 8.99 -11.02 1.79
CA ILE A 195 9.77 -10.12 0.94
C ILE A 195 10.04 -10.82 -0.38
N VAL A 196 9.61 -10.23 -1.49
CA VAL A 196 9.71 -10.81 -2.83
C VAL A 196 10.36 -9.84 -3.83
N GLY A 197 10.92 -10.39 -4.90
CA GLY A 197 11.51 -9.62 -5.98
C GLY A 197 12.99 -9.31 -5.76
N LYS A 198 13.49 -8.30 -6.46
CA LYS A 198 14.90 -7.86 -6.41
C LYS A 198 14.94 -6.34 -6.31
N THR A 199 15.94 -5.81 -5.59
CA THR A 199 16.21 -4.37 -5.55
C THR A 199 16.43 -3.84 -6.97
N PRO A 200 15.59 -2.92 -7.48
CA PRO A 200 15.71 -2.40 -8.82
C PRO A 200 16.96 -1.54 -8.97
N THR A 201 17.66 -1.69 -10.08
CA THR A 201 18.77 -0.79 -10.46
C THR A 201 18.27 0.55 -10.97
N LYS A 202 17.08 0.55 -11.61
CA LYS A 202 16.29 1.73 -11.99
C LYS A 202 14.83 1.36 -11.82
N LEU A 203 14.06 2.17 -11.09
CA LEU A 203 12.61 2.03 -11.11
C LEU A 203 12.08 2.58 -12.43
N PRO A 204 11.05 1.97 -13.03
CA PRO A 204 10.35 2.57 -14.14
C PRO A 204 9.87 3.96 -13.70
N LEU A 205 10.09 4.96 -14.56
CA LEU A 205 9.51 6.29 -14.36
C LEU A 205 8.02 6.10 -14.10
N LYS A 206 7.50 6.62 -12.99
CA LYS A 206 6.05 6.72 -12.82
C LYS A 206 5.55 7.50 -14.01
N VAL A 207 4.79 6.86 -14.89
CA VAL A 207 3.95 7.58 -15.83
C VAL A 207 3.01 8.40 -14.93
N SER A 208 3.22 9.70 -14.88
CA SER A 208 2.31 10.61 -14.21
C SER A 208 0.99 10.51 -14.98
N VAL A 209 0.04 9.78 -14.43
CA VAL A 209 -1.35 9.93 -14.83
C VAL A 209 -1.71 11.30 -14.29
N ASN A 210 -1.67 12.31 -15.16
CA ASN A 210 -2.17 13.64 -14.85
C ASN A 210 -3.66 13.49 -14.51
N ASN A 211 -3.98 13.81 -13.28
CA ASN A 211 -5.36 14.00 -12.83
C ASN A 211 -5.93 15.25 -13.49
#